data_1c1b543e5445fb5fa0eab2694d125cae
#
_entry.id   1c1b543e5445fb5fa0eab2694d125cae
#
_cell.length_a   1.000
_cell.length_b   1.000
_cell.length_c   1.000
_cell.angle_alpha   90.00
_cell.angle_beta   90.00
_cell.angle_gamma   90.00
#
_symmetry.space_group_name_H-M   'P 1'
#
loop_
_entity.id
_entity.type
_entity.pdbx_description
1 polymer ?
#
loop_
_entity_poly.entity_id
_entity_poly.type
_entity_poly.pdbx_seq_one_letter_code
_entity_poly.pdbx_strand_id
1 'polypeptide(L)'
;MRFGIKGETQINDDLTGYGRWESEFSGNKTESDSSQKTRLAFAGVKLKNYGSFDYGRNLGALYDVEAWTDMFPEFGGDSSAQTDNFMTKRASGLATYRNTDFFGLVDGLDLTLQYQGKNEGREAKKQNGDGVGTSLSYDFGGSDFAVSAAYTSSDRTNDQNLLARGQGSKAEAWATGLKYDANNIYLATMYSETRKMTPISGGFANKAQNFEAVAQYQFDFGLRPSLGYVLSKGKDIEGVGSEDLVNYIDVGLTYYFNKNMNAFVDYKINQLKSDNKLGINDDDIVALGMTYQF
;
A
#
# COMPACT_ATOMS: atom_id res chain seq x y z
N MET A 1 2.73 18.72 -0.11
CA MET A 1 4.20 18.74 -0.24
C MET A 1 4.79 17.65 0.65
N ARG A 2 5.75 16.86 0.13
CA ARG A 2 6.46 15.83 0.91
C ARG A 2 7.91 16.23 1.06
N PHE A 3 8.46 16.00 2.26
CA PHE A 3 9.86 16.20 2.57
C PHE A 3 10.38 14.99 3.35
N GLY A 4 11.59 14.53 3.04
CA GLY A 4 12.19 13.39 3.72
C GLY A 4 13.70 13.46 3.79
N ILE A 5 14.25 12.78 4.77
CA ILE A 5 15.69 12.58 4.95
C ILE A 5 15.93 11.07 4.95
N LYS A 6 16.92 10.66 4.18
CA LYS A 6 17.46 9.30 4.15
C LYS A 6 18.95 9.39 4.45
N GLY A 7 19.44 8.55 5.34
CA GLY A 7 20.86 8.49 5.70
C GLY A 7 21.34 7.05 5.82
N GLU A 8 22.60 6.85 5.47
CA GLU A 8 23.34 5.60 5.66
C GLU A 8 24.72 5.90 6.23
N THR A 9 25.20 5.04 7.13
CA THR A 9 26.55 5.13 7.68
C THR A 9 27.15 3.73 7.82
N GLN A 10 28.34 3.54 7.30
CA GLN A 10 29.09 2.29 7.49
C GLN A 10 29.58 2.20 8.93
N ILE A 11 29.26 1.12 9.61
CA ILE A 11 29.69 0.83 10.99
C ILE A 11 30.99 0.02 10.98
N ASN A 12 31.06 -1.00 10.11
CA ASN A 12 32.23 -1.80 9.80
C ASN A 12 32.09 -2.43 8.41
N ASP A 13 32.98 -3.32 8.00
CA ASP A 13 33.03 -3.90 6.65
C ASP A 13 31.76 -4.71 6.27
N ASP A 14 31.00 -5.20 7.25
CA ASP A 14 29.84 -6.06 7.05
C ASP A 14 28.52 -5.41 7.51
N LEU A 15 28.58 -4.26 8.20
CA LEU A 15 27.43 -3.65 8.84
C LEU A 15 27.29 -2.17 8.46
N THR A 16 26.12 -1.82 7.94
CA THR A 16 25.71 -0.44 7.63
C THR A 16 24.46 -0.06 8.39
N GLY A 17 24.51 1.02 9.17
CA GLY A 17 23.33 1.63 9.76
C GLY A 17 22.59 2.48 8.74
N TYR A 18 21.25 2.48 8.77
CA TYR A 18 20.45 3.34 7.90
C TYR A 18 19.18 3.83 8.59
N GLY A 19 18.61 4.91 8.05
CA GLY A 19 17.33 5.43 8.52
C GLY A 19 16.65 6.28 7.48
N ARG A 20 15.34 6.42 7.63
CA ARG A 20 14.49 7.28 6.80
C ARG A 20 13.43 7.95 7.65
N TRP A 21 13.27 9.24 7.42
CA TRP A 21 12.13 9.99 7.89
C TRP A 21 11.47 10.71 6.71
N GLU A 22 10.14 10.65 6.62
CA GLU A 22 9.35 11.29 5.58
C GLU A 22 8.08 11.89 6.16
N SER A 23 7.82 13.15 5.84
CA SER A 23 6.63 13.87 6.27
C SER A 23 5.90 14.48 5.09
N GLU A 24 4.58 14.60 5.24
CA GLU A 24 3.69 15.26 4.30
C GLU A 24 3.05 16.48 4.95
N PHE A 25 3.07 17.58 4.22
CA PHE A 25 2.48 18.86 4.61
C PHE A 25 1.36 19.21 3.64
N SER A 26 0.17 19.50 4.15
CA SER A 26 -0.97 19.91 3.33
C SER A 26 -0.83 21.39 2.96
N GLY A 27 -0.77 21.71 1.66
CA GLY A 27 -0.72 23.08 1.16
C GLY A 27 -2.10 23.71 0.91
N ASN A 28 -3.18 22.95 1.08
CA ASN A 28 -4.57 23.38 0.85
C ASN A 28 -5.35 23.70 2.14
N LYS A 29 -4.66 23.73 3.27
CA LYS A 29 -5.25 24.07 4.58
C LYS A 29 -4.98 25.52 4.93
N THR A 30 -5.83 26.08 5.79
CA THR A 30 -5.56 27.40 6.40
C THR A 30 -4.35 27.30 7.34
N GLU A 31 -3.67 28.42 7.61
CA GLU A 31 -2.53 28.45 8.53
C GLU A 31 -2.88 27.93 9.94
N SER A 32 -4.11 28.16 10.38
CA SER A 32 -4.63 27.68 11.68
C SER A 32 -4.90 26.17 11.70
N ASP A 33 -5.05 25.52 10.54
CA ASP A 33 -5.41 24.10 10.39
C ASP A 33 -4.33 23.33 9.63
N SER A 34 -3.07 23.76 9.74
CA SER A 34 -1.94 23.08 9.11
C SER A 34 -1.79 21.67 9.67
N SER A 35 -1.76 20.67 8.80
CA SER A 35 -1.55 19.28 9.19
C SER A 35 -0.23 18.77 8.65
N GLN A 36 0.60 18.25 9.55
CA GLN A 36 1.77 17.46 9.23
C GLN A 36 1.49 15.99 9.52
N LYS A 37 1.83 15.12 8.58
CA LYS A 37 1.69 13.67 8.75
C LYS A 37 3.04 13.01 8.56
N THR A 38 3.55 12.30 9.57
CA THR A 38 4.71 11.42 9.41
C THR A 38 4.29 10.20 8.59
N ARG A 39 4.86 10.05 7.42
CA ARG A 39 4.60 8.93 6.51
C ARG A 39 5.49 7.74 6.85
N LEU A 40 6.79 7.97 6.95
CA LEU A 40 7.79 6.97 7.30
C LEU A 40 8.69 7.53 8.41
N ALA A 41 9.11 6.68 9.34
CA ALA A 41 10.07 7.00 10.40
C ALA A 41 10.63 5.68 10.96
N PHE A 42 11.74 5.23 10.42
CA PHE A 42 12.38 3.99 10.84
C PHE A 42 13.89 4.08 10.77
N ALA A 43 14.56 3.24 11.54
CA ALA A 43 16.01 3.05 11.50
C ALA A 43 16.33 1.54 11.57
N GLY A 44 17.47 1.17 11.01
CA GLY A 44 17.84 -0.22 10.92
C GLY A 44 19.30 -0.42 10.57
N VAL A 45 19.64 -1.68 10.35
CA VAL A 45 20.97 -2.13 9.96
C VAL A 45 20.87 -3.05 8.73
N LYS A 46 21.85 -2.93 7.84
CA LYS A 46 22.07 -3.87 6.72
C LYS A 46 23.28 -4.71 7.06
N LEU A 47 23.14 -6.02 6.97
CA LEU A 47 24.23 -6.98 7.05
C LEU A 47 24.52 -7.49 5.62
N LYS A 48 25.76 -7.33 5.20
CA LYS A 48 26.24 -7.81 3.90
C LYS A 48 25.85 -9.28 3.72
N ASN A 49 25.19 -9.60 2.60
CA ASN A 49 24.70 -10.95 2.24
C ASN A 49 23.58 -11.54 3.12
N TYR A 50 23.24 -10.91 4.26
CA TYR A 50 22.21 -11.44 5.16
C TYR A 50 20.95 -10.59 5.20
N GLY A 51 20.92 -9.50 4.42
CA GLY A 51 19.74 -8.63 4.33
C GLY A 51 19.74 -7.47 5.32
N SER A 52 18.57 -6.93 5.59
CA SER A 52 18.39 -5.76 6.46
C SER A 52 17.33 -6.01 7.53
N PHE A 53 17.49 -5.34 8.64
CA PHE A 53 16.50 -5.30 9.70
C PHE A 53 16.24 -3.86 10.09
N ASP A 54 14.99 -3.44 10.14
CA ASP A 54 14.58 -2.11 10.60
C ASP A 54 13.40 -2.17 11.57
N TYR A 55 13.26 -1.09 12.33
CA TYR A 55 12.14 -0.89 13.23
C TYR A 55 11.59 0.52 13.13
N GLY A 56 10.26 0.63 13.13
CA GLY A 56 9.58 1.93 13.19
C GLY A 56 8.27 1.98 12.42
N ARG A 57 7.96 3.19 11.89
CA ARG A 57 6.84 3.40 10.98
C ARG A 57 7.30 3.15 9.55
N ASN A 58 6.85 2.06 8.97
CA ASN A 58 7.27 1.61 7.65
C ASN A 58 6.07 1.05 6.86
N LEU A 59 6.33 0.48 5.70
CA LEU A 59 5.33 -0.22 4.87
C LEU A 59 5.11 -1.63 5.40
N GLY A 60 3.86 -2.06 5.47
CA GLY A 60 3.45 -3.40 5.84
C GLY A 60 3.76 -4.42 4.75
N ALA A 61 3.96 -5.68 5.14
CA ALA A 61 4.35 -6.75 4.22
C ALA A 61 3.33 -6.99 3.08
N LEU A 62 2.03 -6.73 3.30
CA LEU A 62 1.02 -6.87 2.26
C LEU A 62 1.23 -5.86 1.13
N TYR A 63 1.74 -4.66 1.46
CA TYR A 63 1.99 -3.62 0.47
C TYR A 63 3.11 -3.97 -0.52
N ASP A 64 3.98 -4.93 -0.24
CA ASP A 64 4.98 -5.38 -1.19
C ASP A 64 4.33 -5.96 -2.48
N VAL A 65 3.10 -6.50 -2.39
CA VAL A 65 2.29 -6.91 -3.54
C VAL A 65 1.48 -5.74 -4.10
N GLU A 66 0.79 -5.01 -3.23
CA GLU A 66 -0.15 -3.94 -3.61
C GLU A 66 0.55 -2.74 -4.27
N ALA A 67 1.84 -2.51 -3.96
CA ALA A 67 2.65 -1.46 -4.57
C ALA A 67 2.80 -1.59 -6.10
N TRP A 68 2.63 -2.80 -6.64
CA TRP A 68 2.73 -3.03 -8.09
C TRP A 68 1.55 -2.43 -8.86
N THR A 69 0.39 -2.26 -8.22
CA THR A 69 -0.79 -1.62 -8.83
C THR A 69 -1.02 -0.18 -8.36
N ASP A 70 -0.32 0.29 -7.30
CA ASP A 70 -0.35 1.67 -6.81
C ASP A 70 0.54 2.60 -7.69
N MET A 71 0.23 2.70 -8.99
CA MET A 71 1.08 3.33 -10.02
C MET A 71 0.42 4.50 -10.76
N PHE A 72 -0.80 4.88 -10.38
CA PHE A 72 -1.50 6.02 -10.98
C PHE A 72 -0.97 7.36 -10.47
N PRO A 73 -1.21 8.46 -11.20
CA PRO A 73 -0.71 9.78 -10.79
C PRO A 73 -1.24 10.26 -9.43
N GLU A 74 -2.50 10.02 -9.12
CA GLU A 74 -3.17 10.47 -7.89
C GLU A 74 -3.99 9.37 -7.22
N PHE A 75 -4.81 8.62 -7.98
CA PHE A 75 -5.68 7.57 -7.47
C PHE A 75 -5.00 6.19 -7.50
N GLY A 76 -5.74 5.11 -7.33
CA GLY A 76 -5.23 3.74 -7.33
C GLY A 76 -4.68 3.28 -5.99
N GLY A 77 -4.36 1.98 -5.89
CA GLY A 77 -3.74 1.38 -4.71
C GLY A 77 -4.56 1.53 -3.43
N ASP A 78 -5.91 1.57 -3.52
CA ASP A 78 -6.81 1.85 -2.41
C ASP A 78 -7.89 0.79 -2.20
N SER A 79 -7.83 -0.34 -2.89
CA SER A 79 -8.77 -1.43 -2.69
C SER A 79 -8.62 -2.10 -1.32
N SER A 80 -7.40 -2.41 -0.90
CA SER A 80 -7.08 -3.00 0.41
C SER A 80 -5.97 -2.27 1.15
N ALA A 81 -5.09 -1.53 0.45
CA ALA A 81 -3.94 -0.83 1.01
C ALA A 81 -4.35 0.44 1.77
N GLN A 82 -4.50 0.34 3.08
CA GLN A 82 -4.92 1.45 3.94
C GLN A 82 -3.87 1.78 5.02
N THR A 83 -3.62 3.08 5.20
CA THR A 83 -2.67 3.56 6.23
C THR A 83 -3.24 3.39 7.64
N ASP A 84 -2.39 2.94 8.56
CA ASP A 84 -2.74 2.63 9.96
C ASP A 84 -3.86 1.60 10.08
N ASN A 85 -3.85 0.62 9.18
CA ASN A 85 -4.75 -0.51 9.17
C ASN A 85 -3.92 -1.79 9.08
N PHE A 86 -3.53 -2.34 10.24
CA PHE A 86 -2.64 -3.50 10.37
C PHE A 86 -1.37 -3.33 9.49
N MET A 87 -1.00 -4.36 8.72
CA MET A 87 0.17 -4.35 7.82
C MET A 87 -0.19 -4.21 6.34
N THR A 88 -1.29 -3.46 6.02
CA THR A 88 -1.74 -3.32 4.62
C THR A 88 -1.05 -2.17 3.86
N LYS A 89 -0.64 -1.10 4.52
CA LYS A 89 0.11 0.02 3.93
C LYS A 89 1.11 0.56 4.96
N ARG A 90 1.17 1.87 5.19
CA ARG A 90 2.03 2.43 6.24
C ARG A 90 1.45 2.16 7.62
N ALA A 91 2.25 1.57 8.50
CA ALA A 91 1.89 1.30 9.88
C ALA A 91 3.07 1.54 10.82
N SER A 92 2.78 1.75 12.10
CA SER A 92 3.79 1.94 13.14
C SER A 92 4.04 0.64 13.90
N GLY A 93 5.20 0.56 14.58
CA GLY A 93 5.57 -0.57 15.41
C GLY A 93 5.97 -1.80 14.59
N LEU A 94 6.47 -1.59 13.37
CA LEU A 94 6.92 -2.65 12.48
C LEU A 94 8.40 -2.97 12.73
N ALA A 95 8.69 -4.23 13.05
CA ALA A 95 10.02 -4.82 12.98
C ALA A 95 10.08 -5.63 11.68
N THR A 96 10.93 -5.22 10.75
CA THR A 96 10.96 -5.76 9.39
C THR A 96 12.32 -6.31 9.07
N TYR A 97 12.38 -7.56 8.66
CA TYR A 97 13.55 -8.19 8.05
C TYR A 97 13.31 -8.33 6.55
N ARG A 98 14.29 -7.94 5.73
CA ARG A 98 14.26 -8.08 4.26
C ARG A 98 15.53 -8.73 3.78
N ASN A 99 15.39 -9.67 2.87
CA ASN A 99 16.50 -10.34 2.21
C ASN A 99 16.22 -10.41 0.71
N THR A 100 17.18 -10.00 -0.09
CA THR A 100 17.16 -10.09 -1.55
C THR A 100 17.94 -11.33 -2.01
N ASP A 101 17.52 -11.87 -3.16
CA ASP A 101 18.15 -13.05 -3.78
C ASP A 101 18.23 -14.28 -2.85
N PHE A 102 17.31 -14.34 -1.86
CA PHE A 102 17.21 -15.42 -0.87
C PHE A 102 18.59 -15.88 -0.34
N PHE A 103 19.29 -14.95 0.34
CA PHE A 103 20.66 -15.13 0.86
C PHE A 103 21.71 -15.35 -0.22
N GLY A 104 21.46 -14.93 -1.47
CA GLY A 104 22.31 -15.18 -2.62
C GLY A 104 22.22 -16.62 -3.16
N LEU A 105 21.20 -17.37 -2.77
CA LEU A 105 20.97 -18.75 -3.21
C LEU A 105 20.04 -18.84 -4.42
N VAL A 106 19.14 -17.89 -4.57
CA VAL A 106 18.15 -17.83 -5.66
C VAL A 106 18.01 -16.39 -6.15
N ASP A 107 18.68 -16.08 -7.25
CA ASP A 107 18.62 -14.76 -7.86
C ASP A 107 17.18 -14.36 -8.16
N GLY A 108 16.81 -13.12 -7.83
CA GLY A 108 15.48 -12.56 -8.04
C GLY A 108 14.42 -12.99 -7.02
N LEU A 109 14.73 -13.84 -6.03
CA LEU A 109 13.79 -14.21 -4.97
C LEU A 109 14.00 -13.35 -3.74
N ASP A 110 13.07 -12.45 -3.48
CA ASP A 110 13.07 -11.55 -2.31
C ASP A 110 12.12 -12.06 -1.23
N LEU A 111 12.55 -11.96 0.02
CA LEU A 111 11.80 -12.35 1.21
C LEU A 111 11.64 -11.16 2.17
N THR A 112 10.42 -10.94 2.67
CA THR A 112 10.15 -10.07 3.82
C THR A 112 9.53 -10.88 4.95
N LEU A 113 10.02 -10.68 6.17
CA LEU A 113 9.39 -11.12 7.41
C LEU A 113 9.13 -9.89 8.28
N GLN A 114 7.93 -9.82 8.85
CA GLN A 114 7.52 -8.64 9.60
C GLN A 114 6.75 -9.02 10.87
N TYR A 115 7.01 -8.29 11.94
CA TYR A 115 6.22 -8.30 13.16
C TYR A 115 5.69 -6.88 13.42
N GLN A 116 4.41 -6.78 13.76
CA GLN A 116 3.78 -5.54 14.21
C GLN A 116 3.45 -5.63 15.68
N GLY A 117 4.00 -4.73 16.48
CA GLY A 117 3.66 -4.63 17.91
C GLY A 117 2.25 -4.02 18.09
N LYS A 118 1.58 -4.48 19.14
CA LYS A 118 0.25 -4.03 19.56
C LYS A 118 0.19 -2.51 19.76
N ASN A 119 -0.91 -1.89 19.32
CA ASN A 119 -1.18 -0.47 19.49
C ASN A 119 -2.68 -0.23 19.74
N GLU A 120 -3.06 0.01 20.99
CA GLU A 120 -4.44 0.26 21.44
C GLU A 120 -4.73 1.74 21.75
N GLY A 121 -3.72 2.62 21.74
CA GLY A 121 -3.86 4.05 22.10
C GLY A 121 -4.45 4.93 20.99
N ARG A 122 -5.26 4.37 20.08
CA ARG A 122 -5.81 5.05 18.90
C ARG A 122 -7.33 4.83 18.78
N GLU A 123 -7.95 5.52 17.81
CA GLU A 123 -9.31 5.17 17.37
C GLU A 123 -9.40 3.69 17.01
N ALA A 124 -10.46 3.00 17.42
CA ALA A 124 -10.62 1.54 17.29
C ALA A 124 -10.29 1.00 15.89
N LYS A 125 -10.72 1.69 14.83
CA LYS A 125 -10.43 1.28 13.44
C LYS A 125 -8.96 1.39 13.03
N LYS A 126 -8.13 2.06 13.82
CA LYS A 126 -6.68 2.23 13.59
C LYS A 126 -5.83 1.50 14.62
N GLN A 127 -6.48 0.78 15.55
CA GLN A 127 -5.79 -0.10 16.49
C GLN A 127 -5.33 -1.39 15.81
N ASN A 128 -4.38 -2.06 16.44
CA ASN A 128 -3.98 -3.42 16.11
C ASN A 128 -3.50 -4.14 17.37
N GLY A 129 -3.72 -5.44 17.47
CA GLY A 129 -2.98 -6.33 18.36
C GLY A 129 -1.63 -6.72 17.74
N ASP A 130 -0.93 -7.66 18.37
CA ASP A 130 0.30 -8.21 17.84
C ASP A 130 0.03 -8.95 16.53
N GLY A 131 0.92 -8.79 15.54
CA GLY A 131 0.74 -9.37 14.23
C GLY A 131 2.04 -9.82 13.59
N VAL A 132 1.93 -10.77 12.66
CA VAL A 132 3.02 -11.25 11.81
C VAL A 132 2.65 -11.13 10.35
N GLY A 133 3.63 -10.86 9.51
CA GLY A 133 3.47 -10.76 8.07
C GLY A 133 4.67 -11.32 7.33
N THR A 134 4.45 -11.77 6.12
CA THR A 134 5.50 -12.20 5.20
C THR A 134 5.13 -11.83 3.78
N SER A 135 6.13 -11.55 2.95
CA SER A 135 5.97 -11.47 1.51
C SER A 135 7.13 -12.19 0.80
N LEU A 136 6.84 -12.68 -0.37
CA LEU A 136 7.80 -13.25 -1.32
C LEU A 136 7.55 -12.60 -2.67
N SER A 137 8.61 -12.18 -3.35
CA SER A 137 8.54 -11.79 -4.76
C SER A 137 9.64 -12.51 -5.54
N TYR A 138 9.30 -12.90 -6.74
CA TYR A 138 10.25 -13.56 -7.64
C TYR A 138 10.26 -12.90 -9.00
N ASP A 139 11.41 -12.39 -9.38
CA ASP A 139 11.69 -11.86 -10.70
C ASP A 139 12.26 -12.99 -11.58
N PHE A 140 11.58 -13.29 -12.67
CA PHE A 140 12.00 -14.34 -13.61
C PHE A 140 13.10 -13.80 -14.51
N GLY A 141 14.32 -13.67 -14.03
CA GLY A 141 15.46 -13.08 -14.73
C GLY A 141 15.48 -13.35 -16.24
N GLY A 142 15.54 -12.28 -17.03
CA GLY A 142 15.52 -12.33 -18.50
C GLY A 142 14.14 -12.44 -19.16
N SER A 143 13.02 -12.46 -18.41
CA SER A 143 11.66 -12.51 -18.96
C SER A 143 10.84 -11.23 -18.73
N ASP A 144 11.35 -10.26 -17.97
CA ASP A 144 10.68 -9.01 -17.60
C ASP A 144 9.36 -9.20 -16.80
N PHE A 145 9.08 -10.45 -16.37
CA PHE A 145 7.95 -10.81 -15.52
C PHE A 145 8.38 -11.03 -14.09
N ALA A 146 7.50 -10.64 -13.16
CA ALA A 146 7.65 -10.95 -11.75
C ALA A 146 6.31 -11.39 -11.14
N VAL A 147 6.38 -12.25 -10.12
CA VAL A 147 5.24 -12.67 -9.31
C VAL A 147 5.50 -12.32 -7.85
N SER A 148 4.44 -12.06 -7.09
CA SER A 148 4.54 -11.83 -5.66
C SER A 148 3.37 -12.43 -4.91
N ALA A 149 3.61 -12.76 -3.63
CA ALA A 149 2.59 -13.19 -2.70
C ALA A 149 2.91 -12.66 -1.31
N ALA A 150 1.87 -12.33 -0.53
CA ALA A 150 2.00 -11.89 0.85
C ALA A 150 0.88 -12.46 1.72
N TYR A 151 1.17 -12.60 3.01
CA TYR A 151 0.21 -12.98 4.04
C TYR A 151 0.46 -12.19 5.30
N THR A 152 -0.61 -11.75 5.96
CA THR A 152 -0.55 -11.11 7.28
C THR A 152 -1.64 -11.63 8.19
N SER A 153 -1.33 -11.75 9.48
CA SER A 153 -2.28 -12.13 10.52
C SER A 153 -1.98 -11.34 11.78
N SER A 154 -2.96 -10.65 12.32
CA SER A 154 -2.85 -9.82 13.52
C SER A 154 -3.98 -10.12 14.49
N ASP A 155 -3.69 -10.04 15.79
CA ASP A 155 -4.73 -10.01 16.80
C ASP A 155 -5.56 -8.74 16.70
N ARG A 156 -6.84 -8.84 17.00
CA ARG A 156 -7.75 -7.71 17.12
C ARG A 156 -7.85 -7.27 18.57
N THR A 157 -8.09 -5.98 18.76
CA THR A 157 -8.24 -5.39 20.09
C THR A 157 -9.67 -5.58 20.64
N ASN A 158 -9.84 -5.42 21.92
CA ASN A 158 -11.17 -5.44 22.54
C ASN A 158 -12.07 -4.33 22.01
N ASP A 159 -11.52 -3.12 21.82
CA ASP A 159 -12.29 -1.98 21.27
C ASP A 159 -12.80 -2.24 19.86
N GLN A 160 -12.01 -2.94 19.02
CA GLN A 160 -12.46 -3.36 17.69
C GLN A 160 -13.63 -4.34 17.76
N ASN A 161 -13.70 -5.17 18.80
CA ASN A 161 -14.79 -6.11 19.00
C ASN A 161 -16.04 -5.50 19.65
N LEU A 162 -15.96 -4.27 20.15
CA LEU A 162 -17.12 -3.48 20.58
C LEU A 162 -17.83 -2.75 19.42
N LEU A 163 -17.22 -2.71 18.24
CA LEU A 163 -17.84 -2.15 17.04
C LEU A 163 -19.02 -3.02 16.59
N ALA A 164 -19.98 -2.40 15.88
CA ALA A 164 -21.22 -3.07 15.49
C ALA A 164 -21.02 -4.17 14.41
N ARG A 165 -19.89 -4.11 13.65
CA ARG A 165 -19.64 -4.99 12.49
C ARG A 165 -18.22 -5.55 12.52
N GLY A 166 -18.09 -6.77 11.98
CA GLY A 166 -16.82 -7.42 11.76
C GLY A 166 -16.08 -7.84 13.03
N GLN A 167 -16.78 -8.38 14.02
CA GLN A 167 -16.19 -8.90 15.26
C GLN A 167 -15.36 -10.15 15.01
N GLY A 168 -14.38 -10.40 15.87
CA GLY A 168 -13.55 -11.61 15.83
C GLY A 168 -12.16 -11.40 16.42
N SER A 169 -11.43 -12.49 16.63
CA SER A 169 -10.13 -12.48 17.31
C SER A 169 -8.95 -12.10 16.42
N LYS A 170 -9.05 -12.37 15.12
CA LYS A 170 -7.97 -12.15 14.13
C LYS A 170 -8.43 -11.26 12.98
N ALA A 171 -7.49 -10.47 12.48
CA ALA A 171 -7.55 -9.76 11.22
C ALA A 171 -6.49 -10.38 10.29
N GLU A 172 -6.90 -10.87 9.13
CA GLU A 172 -6.04 -11.63 8.23
C GLU A 172 -6.16 -11.10 6.80
N ALA A 173 -5.05 -11.12 6.07
CA ALA A 173 -5.07 -10.82 4.65
C ALA A 173 -4.03 -11.65 3.90
N TRP A 174 -4.33 -11.96 2.66
CA TRP A 174 -3.36 -12.46 1.69
C TRP A 174 -3.51 -11.72 0.37
N ALA A 175 -2.42 -11.62 -0.36
CA ALA A 175 -2.39 -10.99 -1.67
C ALA A 175 -1.46 -11.77 -2.60
N THR A 176 -1.73 -11.68 -3.91
CA THR A 176 -0.83 -12.15 -4.96
C THR A 176 -0.85 -11.15 -6.11
N GLY A 177 0.29 -11.00 -6.77
CA GLY A 177 0.48 -10.06 -7.88
C GLY A 177 1.29 -10.65 -9.02
N LEU A 178 1.03 -10.13 -10.21
CA LEU A 178 1.81 -10.37 -11.42
C LEU A 178 2.19 -9.03 -12.03
N LYS A 179 3.44 -8.89 -12.46
CA LYS A 179 3.98 -7.68 -13.08
C LYS A 179 4.76 -8.02 -14.35
N TYR A 180 4.63 -7.15 -15.35
CA TYR A 180 5.50 -7.04 -16.52
C TYR A 180 6.01 -5.60 -16.62
N ASP A 181 7.31 -5.41 -16.75
CA ASP A 181 7.94 -4.09 -16.81
C ASP A 181 9.12 -4.08 -17.79
N ALA A 182 8.82 -3.87 -19.07
CA ALA A 182 9.81 -3.76 -20.13
C ALA A 182 9.26 -3.07 -21.38
N ASN A 183 10.12 -2.68 -22.30
CA ASN A 183 9.77 -2.11 -23.61
C ASN A 183 8.86 -0.88 -23.49
N ASN A 184 9.07 -0.04 -22.48
CA ASN A 184 8.23 1.11 -22.16
C ASN A 184 6.78 0.75 -21.76
N ILE A 185 6.49 -0.53 -21.55
CA ILE A 185 5.19 -1.05 -21.10
C ILE A 185 5.31 -1.47 -19.64
N TYR A 186 4.38 -0.99 -18.81
CA TYR A 186 4.18 -1.47 -17.46
C TYR A 186 2.77 -2.06 -17.33
N LEU A 187 2.69 -3.30 -16.95
CA LEU A 187 1.44 -4.00 -16.65
C LEU A 187 1.55 -4.63 -15.28
N ALA A 188 0.56 -4.43 -14.43
CA ALA A 188 0.47 -5.16 -13.17
C ALA A 188 -0.97 -5.48 -12.84
N THR A 189 -1.16 -6.57 -12.12
CA THR A 189 -2.43 -6.95 -11.54
C THR A 189 -2.22 -7.58 -10.18
N MET A 190 -3.16 -7.35 -9.28
CA MET A 190 -3.16 -8.02 -7.97
C MET A 190 -4.57 -8.49 -7.61
N TYR A 191 -4.62 -9.54 -6.82
CA TYR A 191 -5.81 -9.99 -6.10
C TYR A 191 -5.48 -10.17 -4.63
N SER A 192 -6.37 -9.68 -3.75
CA SER A 192 -6.24 -9.90 -2.32
C SER A 192 -7.58 -10.23 -1.66
N GLU A 193 -7.50 -10.91 -0.54
CA GLU A 193 -8.63 -11.14 0.35
C GLU A 193 -8.26 -10.68 1.75
N THR A 194 -9.11 -9.84 2.35
CA THR A 194 -8.97 -9.40 3.73
C THR A 194 -10.13 -9.94 4.58
N ARG A 195 -9.86 -10.26 5.83
CA ARG A 195 -10.87 -10.74 6.78
C ARG A 195 -10.82 -9.90 8.04
N LYS A 196 -11.96 -9.29 8.40
CA LYS A 196 -12.15 -8.46 9.60
C LYS A 196 -11.11 -7.35 9.74
N MET A 197 -10.69 -6.81 8.61
CA MET A 197 -9.60 -5.85 8.46
C MET A 197 -10.02 -4.60 7.69
N THR A 198 -10.83 -4.74 6.63
CA THR A 198 -11.24 -3.60 5.80
C THR A 198 -12.28 -2.74 6.52
N PRO A 199 -11.97 -1.46 6.85
CA PRO A 199 -12.87 -0.58 7.58
C PRO A 199 -14.08 -0.21 6.73
N ILE A 200 -15.24 -0.22 7.36
CA ILE A 200 -16.53 0.23 6.80
C ILE A 200 -17.29 1.06 7.82
N SER A 201 -18.44 1.61 7.45
CA SER A 201 -19.33 2.26 8.40
C SER A 201 -19.75 1.26 9.51
N GLY A 202 -19.58 1.64 10.77
CA GLY A 202 -19.91 0.83 11.93
C GLY A 202 -18.91 -0.27 12.31
N GLY A 203 -17.77 -0.42 11.61
CA GLY A 203 -16.76 -1.43 11.98
C GLY A 203 -15.90 -1.87 10.80
N PHE A 204 -15.86 -3.18 10.56
CA PHE A 204 -15.09 -3.82 9.50
C PHE A 204 -15.96 -4.77 8.69
N ALA A 205 -15.64 -4.95 7.41
CA ALA A 205 -16.20 -6.05 6.63
C ALA A 205 -15.68 -7.39 7.16
N ASN A 206 -16.55 -8.40 7.26
CA ASN A 206 -16.13 -9.74 7.67
C ASN A 206 -15.12 -10.32 6.67
N LYS A 207 -15.30 -10.00 5.41
CA LYS A 207 -14.41 -10.35 4.31
C LYS A 207 -14.47 -9.24 3.26
N ALA A 208 -13.35 -8.91 2.63
CA ALA A 208 -13.34 -8.14 1.38
C ALA A 208 -12.48 -8.86 0.34
N GLN A 209 -12.96 -8.86 -0.90
CA GLN A 209 -12.25 -9.35 -2.08
C GLN A 209 -11.84 -8.13 -2.89
N ASN A 210 -10.56 -8.04 -3.21
CA ASN A 210 -9.96 -6.89 -3.84
C ASN A 210 -9.26 -7.30 -5.12
N PHE A 211 -9.40 -6.49 -6.15
CA PHE A 211 -8.73 -6.69 -7.43
C PHE A 211 -8.28 -5.34 -7.95
N GLU A 212 -7.05 -5.28 -8.41
CA GLU A 212 -6.51 -4.12 -9.11
C GLU A 212 -5.75 -4.56 -10.36
N ALA A 213 -5.82 -3.73 -11.38
CA ALA A 213 -5.04 -3.87 -12.59
C ALA A 213 -4.63 -2.49 -13.11
N VAL A 214 -3.40 -2.38 -13.63
CA VAL A 214 -2.85 -1.17 -14.21
C VAL A 214 -2.10 -1.50 -15.49
N ALA A 215 -2.26 -0.64 -16.50
CA ALA A 215 -1.49 -0.64 -17.73
C ALA A 215 -0.97 0.76 -18.01
N GLN A 216 0.32 0.90 -18.30
CA GLN A 216 0.96 2.17 -18.65
C GLN A 216 1.87 1.98 -19.86
N TYR A 217 2.02 3.04 -20.65
CA TYR A 217 3.00 3.10 -21.71
C TYR A 217 3.81 4.40 -21.62
N GLN A 218 5.12 4.32 -21.65
CA GLN A 218 6.00 5.49 -21.63
C GLN A 218 6.46 5.84 -23.04
N PHE A 219 5.97 6.94 -23.58
CA PHE A 219 6.47 7.47 -24.85
C PHE A 219 7.82 8.18 -24.68
N ASP A 220 8.68 8.09 -25.68
CA ASP A 220 10.02 8.72 -25.67
C ASP A 220 9.98 10.24 -25.53
N PHE A 221 8.90 10.87 -25.97
CA PHE A 221 8.68 12.32 -25.83
C PHE A 221 8.16 12.76 -24.46
N GLY A 222 8.11 11.84 -23.49
CA GLY A 222 7.79 12.14 -22.09
C GLY A 222 6.33 11.94 -21.68
N LEU A 223 5.43 11.51 -22.57
CA LEU A 223 4.03 11.23 -22.22
C LEU A 223 3.88 9.81 -21.67
N ARG A 224 3.06 9.65 -20.58
CA ARG A 224 2.70 8.35 -20.01
C ARG A 224 1.19 8.30 -19.77
N PRO A 225 0.40 7.73 -20.66
CA PRO A 225 -0.97 7.32 -20.37
C PRO A 225 -0.99 6.13 -19.40
N SER A 226 -2.01 6.12 -18.56
CA SER A 226 -2.31 5.05 -17.59
C SER A 226 -3.79 4.67 -17.70
N LEU A 227 -4.08 3.39 -17.63
CA LEU A 227 -5.43 2.86 -17.54
C LEU A 227 -5.47 1.79 -16.46
N GLY A 228 -6.50 1.80 -15.64
CA GLY A 228 -6.67 0.78 -14.63
C GLY A 228 -8.08 0.56 -14.16
N TYR A 229 -8.18 -0.47 -13.33
CA TYR A 229 -9.42 -0.87 -12.67
C TYR A 229 -9.14 -1.24 -11.24
N VAL A 230 -9.96 -0.74 -10.33
CA VAL A 230 -9.84 -0.97 -8.89
C VAL A 230 -11.19 -1.41 -8.33
N LEU A 231 -11.22 -2.57 -7.69
CA LEU A 231 -12.40 -3.16 -7.07
C LEU A 231 -12.09 -3.62 -5.65
N SER A 232 -12.94 -3.24 -4.70
CA SER A 232 -13.03 -3.85 -3.38
C SER A 232 -14.47 -4.20 -3.08
N LYS A 233 -14.77 -5.47 -2.84
CA LYS A 233 -16.11 -5.96 -2.54
C LYS A 233 -16.18 -6.55 -1.14
N GLY A 234 -16.90 -5.87 -0.25
CA GLY A 234 -17.23 -6.38 1.08
C GLY A 234 -18.25 -7.53 0.98
N LYS A 235 -18.02 -8.54 1.79
CA LYS A 235 -18.85 -9.74 1.90
C LYS A 235 -19.24 -9.98 3.35
N ASP A 236 -20.38 -10.63 3.53
CA ASP A 236 -20.89 -11.09 4.82
C ASP A 236 -20.96 -9.94 5.86
N ILE A 237 -21.29 -8.72 5.41
CA ILE A 237 -21.42 -7.53 6.25
C ILE A 237 -22.74 -7.62 7.02
N GLU A 238 -22.67 -7.52 8.36
CA GLU A 238 -23.86 -7.60 9.23
C GLU A 238 -24.88 -6.51 8.85
N GLY A 239 -26.11 -6.95 8.58
CA GLY A 239 -27.25 -6.09 8.21
C GLY A 239 -27.19 -5.51 6.79
N VAL A 240 -26.16 -5.87 5.98
CA VAL A 240 -25.98 -5.37 4.61
C VAL A 240 -25.85 -6.51 3.59
N GLY A 241 -25.08 -7.55 3.92
CA GLY A 241 -24.74 -8.66 3.03
C GLY A 241 -23.48 -8.38 2.23
N SER A 242 -23.56 -8.28 0.92
CA SER A 242 -22.42 -7.97 0.05
C SER A 242 -22.61 -6.62 -0.60
N GLU A 243 -21.56 -5.79 -0.61
CA GLU A 243 -21.59 -4.43 -1.17
C GLU A 243 -20.22 -4.05 -1.74
N ASP A 244 -20.18 -3.29 -2.82
CA ASP A 244 -18.93 -2.76 -3.35
C ASP A 244 -18.46 -1.61 -2.43
N LEU A 245 -17.21 -1.68 -1.98
CA LEU A 245 -16.58 -0.69 -1.11
C LEU A 245 -15.78 0.32 -1.92
N VAL A 246 -15.14 -0.15 -2.99
CA VAL A 246 -14.43 0.61 -4.01
C VAL A 246 -14.73 -0.04 -5.34
N ASN A 247 -15.07 0.73 -6.36
CA ASN A 247 -15.25 0.22 -7.73
C ASN A 247 -15.11 1.38 -8.71
N TYR A 248 -14.00 1.43 -9.45
CA TYR A 248 -13.78 2.49 -10.44
C TYR A 248 -12.82 2.09 -11.55
N ILE A 249 -12.94 2.77 -12.68
CA ILE A 249 -11.95 2.81 -13.74
C ILE A 249 -11.11 4.08 -13.55
N ASP A 250 -9.79 3.96 -13.70
CA ASP A 250 -8.85 5.06 -13.61
C ASP A 250 -8.22 5.35 -14.97
N VAL A 251 -8.21 6.62 -15.38
CA VAL A 251 -7.61 7.08 -16.63
C VAL A 251 -6.66 8.22 -16.32
N GLY A 252 -5.38 7.92 -16.27
CA GLY A 252 -4.32 8.87 -15.97
C GLY A 252 -3.51 9.27 -17.20
N LEU A 253 -2.99 10.49 -17.17
CA LEU A 253 -2.06 10.99 -18.16
C LEU A 253 -0.99 11.82 -17.47
N THR A 254 0.27 11.40 -17.54
CA THR A 254 1.41 12.15 -16.99
C THR A 254 2.32 12.61 -18.12
N TYR A 255 2.76 13.87 -18.07
CA TYR A 255 3.78 14.40 -18.95
C TYR A 255 5.03 14.78 -18.17
N TYR A 256 6.15 14.13 -18.47
CA TYR A 256 7.46 14.38 -17.88
C TYR A 256 8.20 15.44 -18.70
N PHE A 257 8.33 16.65 -18.17
CA PHE A 257 9.15 17.71 -18.78
C PHE A 257 10.64 17.35 -18.73
N ASN A 258 11.04 16.72 -17.64
CA ASN A 258 12.37 16.19 -17.40
C ASN A 258 12.32 15.23 -16.19
N LYS A 259 13.48 14.72 -15.72
CA LYS A 259 13.58 13.82 -14.57
C LYS A 259 13.11 14.41 -13.24
N ASN A 260 12.99 15.73 -13.14
CA ASN A 260 12.65 16.44 -11.90
C ASN A 260 11.23 17.00 -11.89
N MET A 261 10.59 17.14 -13.06
CA MET A 261 9.30 17.82 -13.16
C MET A 261 8.32 17.09 -14.07
N ASN A 262 7.11 16.89 -13.58
CA ASN A 262 5.99 16.38 -14.37
C ASN A 262 4.69 17.11 -14.02
N ALA A 263 3.73 17.02 -14.92
CA ALA A 263 2.34 17.40 -14.68
C ALA A 263 1.43 16.22 -15.05
N PHE A 264 0.29 16.13 -14.40
CA PHE A 264 -0.65 15.04 -14.65
C PHE A 264 -2.10 15.49 -14.59
N VAL A 265 -2.95 14.72 -15.25
CA VAL A 265 -4.39 14.65 -15.04
C VAL A 265 -4.73 13.20 -14.71
N ASP A 266 -5.65 13.01 -13.76
CA ASP A 266 -6.11 11.70 -13.35
C ASP A 266 -7.62 11.73 -13.18
N TYR A 267 -8.33 10.79 -13.80
CA TYR A 267 -9.78 10.74 -13.82
C TYR A 267 -10.27 9.40 -13.28
N LYS A 268 -10.85 9.46 -12.11
CA LYS A 268 -11.54 8.35 -11.46
C LYS A 268 -13.00 8.31 -11.89
N ILE A 269 -13.35 7.33 -12.71
CA ILE A 269 -14.72 7.07 -13.19
C ILE A 269 -15.34 6.07 -12.22
N ASN A 270 -16.19 6.57 -11.33
CA ASN A 270 -16.80 5.76 -10.29
C ASN A 270 -17.82 4.79 -10.88
N GLN A 271 -17.82 3.54 -10.40
CA GLN A 271 -18.72 2.47 -10.82
C GLN A 271 -19.58 1.95 -9.66
N LEU A 272 -19.52 2.63 -8.49
CA LEU A 272 -20.39 2.32 -7.36
C LEU A 272 -21.84 2.65 -7.71
N LYS A 273 -22.74 1.90 -7.14
CA LYS A 273 -24.17 2.16 -7.30
C LYS A 273 -24.62 3.26 -6.36
N SER A 274 -25.49 4.15 -6.83
CA SER A 274 -26.06 5.24 -6.03
C SER A 274 -26.93 4.76 -4.84
N ASP A 275 -27.41 3.51 -4.88
CA ASP A 275 -28.15 2.86 -3.81
C ASP A 275 -27.27 2.02 -2.87
N ASN A 276 -25.95 2.27 -2.86
CA ASN A 276 -24.99 1.59 -1.99
C ASN A 276 -25.41 1.69 -0.52
N LYS A 277 -25.63 0.52 0.11
CA LYS A 277 -26.19 0.42 1.47
C LYS A 277 -25.24 0.93 2.57
N LEU A 278 -23.97 1.16 2.26
CA LEU A 278 -22.99 1.74 3.18
C LEU A 278 -22.88 3.26 3.05
N GLY A 279 -23.61 3.88 2.10
CA GLY A 279 -23.61 5.34 1.87
C GLY A 279 -22.26 5.84 1.37
N ILE A 280 -21.57 5.05 0.57
CA ILE A 280 -20.28 5.43 -0.03
C ILE A 280 -20.56 6.35 -1.22
N ASN A 281 -19.79 7.44 -1.34
CA ASN A 281 -19.92 8.40 -2.44
C ASN A 281 -19.61 7.73 -3.79
N ASP A 282 -20.46 7.98 -4.77
CA ASP A 282 -20.40 7.44 -6.14
C ASP A 282 -20.03 8.51 -7.19
N ASP A 283 -19.62 9.71 -6.78
CA ASP A 283 -19.19 10.77 -7.70
C ASP A 283 -17.87 10.40 -8.42
N ASP A 284 -17.79 10.83 -9.68
CA ASP A 284 -16.55 10.86 -10.44
C ASP A 284 -15.62 11.95 -9.88
N ILE A 285 -14.30 11.74 -9.98
CA ILE A 285 -13.30 12.69 -9.49
C ILE A 285 -12.24 12.93 -10.55
N VAL A 286 -11.94 14.21 -10.81
CA VAL A 286 -10.81 14.63 -11.64
C VAL A 286 -9.76 15.28 -10.76
N ALA A 287 -8.51 14.83 -10.88
CA ALA A 287 -7.35 15.44 -10.25
C ALA A 287 -6.42 16.04 -11.30
N LEU A 288 -5.89 17.21 -10.99
CA LEU A 288 -4.83 17.87 -11.77
C LEU A 288 -3.68 18.16 -10.81
N GLY A 289 -2.47 17.86 -11.22
CA GLY A 289 -1.32 18.07 -10.36
C GLY A 289 -0.03 18.34 -11.13
N MET A 290 0.95 18.82 -10.37
CA MET A 290 2.30 19.03 -10.84
C MET A 290 3.26 18.58 -9.75
N THR A 291 4.30 17.86 -10.15
CA THR A 291 5.34 17.39 -9.23
C THR A 291 6.67 17.98 -9.60
N TYR A 292 7.38 18.52 -8.60
CA TYR A 292 8.78 18.90 -8.71
C TYR A 292 9.59 18.15 -7.64
N GLN A 293 10.66 17.49 -8.08
CA GLN A 293 11.59 16.74 -7.23
C GLN A 293 13.01 17.29 -7.40
N PHE A 294 13.70 17.49 -6.30
CA PHE A 294 15.08 18.00 -6.25
C PHE A 294 16.04 17.03 -5.55
#